data_7e96ca046b34a6e2da5efbc85e112525
#
_entry.id   7e96ca046b34a6e2da5efbc85e112525
#
_cell.length_a   1.000
_cell.length_b   1.000
_cell.length_c   1.000
_cell.angle_alpha   90.00
_cell.angle_beta   90.00
_cell.angle_gamma   90.00
#
_symmetry.space_group_name_H-M   'P 1'
#
loop_
_entity.id
_entity.type
_entity.pdbx_description
1 polymer ?
#
loop_
_entity_poly.entity_id
_entity_poly.type
_entity_poly.pdbx_seq_one_letter_code
_entity_poly.pdbx_strand_id
1 'polypeptide(L)'
;MARRNIKRITQSPQTYNKAEGQYPRVTLRSGVTNPTRNYYKKPLTQQVKPPINFLNTELPKTNKEVCFVVGGGSSLSGFDFGKLNGFDTIAINKAVEFIQNPTYFITTDYSYFLKAVLPIEKIKQKTQHTYFVANMEPPYMSFKNNQVIDTRRNFVYEDLYQYTGVIQSNKTTGFSSTLTEFSHGSNSGHCGIQLALLLGYKKIYLLGFDLNTEGQTHFHQSYREIDQRSFKAKAGVYSSILLNSLADYNGSQQIINLSNNSVLTTSPHISTESFTDVLKEQDIKPKTVILNDNSTLENLMVVGYYTVNTPYEVEAQNLLGSLNRLGITHDISGVKSLGNWQANTRFKAGFMLDMLIKHPNHRLLYIDVDAVVHSIPDLFKNYTCDIAVRWQDFRWRQNECLSGTIYMENNE
;
A
#
# COMPACT_ATOMS: atom_id res chain seq x y z
N MET A 1 7.67 -57.58 -26.29
CA MET A 1 8.78 -56.62 -26.45
C MET A 1 8.48 -55.70 -27.62
N ALA A 2 8.08 -54.50 -27.41
CA ALA A 2 7.93 -53.49 -28.47
C ALA A 2 8.22 -52.11 -27.88
N ARG A 3 9.36 -51.55 -28.26
CA ARG A 3 9.77 -50.17 -27.93
C ARG A 3 8.97 -49.21 -28.81
N ARG A 4 8.20 -48.30 -28.20
CA ARG A 4 7.58 -47.17 -28.90
C ARG A 4 8.54 -45.98 -28.88
N ASN A 5 8.98 -45.55 -30.08
CA ASN A 5 9.73 -44.35 -30.33
C ASN A 5 8.85 -43.10 -30.16
N ILE A 6 9.21 -42.20 -29.24
CA ILE A 6 8.62 -40.86 -29.14
C ILE A 6 9.53 -39.89 -29.91
N LYS A 7 9.03 -39.38 -31.04
CA LYS A 7 9.69 -38.30 -31.78
C LYS A 7 9.54 -36.98 -31.01
N ARG A 8 10.67 -36.39 -30.64
CA ARG A 8 10.75 -34.98 -30.20
C ARG A 8 10.55 -34.07 -31.42
N ILE A 9 9.54 -33.19 -31.35
CA ILE A 9 9.40 -32.10 -32.30
C ILE A 9 10.09 -30.88 -31.65
N THR A 10 11.24 -30.50 -32.22
CA THR A 10 11.93 -29.26 -31.95
C THR A 10 11.35 -28.20 -32.88
N GLN A 11 10.62 -27.22 -32.33
CA GLN A 11 10.29 -25.98 -33.06
C GLN A 11 11.35 -24.92 -32.77
N SER A 12 11.98 -24.42 -33.82
CA SER A 12 12.88 -23.26 -33.81
C SER A 12 12.11 -21.94 -33.60
N PRO A 13 12.73 -20.93 -33.02
CA PRO A 13 12.05 -19.63 -32.81
C PRO A 13 11.89 -18.88 -34.15
N GLN A 14 10.66 -18.55 -34.49
CA GLN A 14 10.37 -17.65 -35.61
C GLN A 14 10.61 -16.20 -35.18
N THR A 15 11.45 -15.53 -35.90
CA THR A 15 11.66 -14.07 -35.87
C THR A 15 10.42 -13.35 -36.36
N TYR A 16 9.84 -12.48 -35.56
CA TYR A 16 8.74 -11.60 -35.97
C TYR A 16 9.29 -10.38 -36.73
N ASN A 17 9.04 -10.34 -38.03
CA ASN A 17 9.16 -9.13 -38.82
C ASN A 17 7.90 -8.25 -38.64
N LYS A 18 8.10 -6.97 -38.32
CA LYS A 18 7.08 -5.94 -38.41
C LYS A 18 6.73 -5.73 -39.87
N ALA A 19 5.50 -6.07 -40.25
CA ALA A 19 4.88 -5.55 -41.46
C ALA A 19 3.40 -5.30 -41.17
N GLU A 20 2.94 -4.15 -41.64
CA GLU A 20 1.60 -3.60 -41.59
C GLU A 20 0.53 -4.62 -42.01
N GLY A 21 -0.62 -4.60 -41.33
CA GLY A 21 -1.68 -5.31 -42.00
C GLY A 21 -2.89 -5.66 -41.18
N GLN A 22 -3.91 -5.05 -41.50
CA GLN A 22 -5.31 -5.51 -41.61
C GLN A 22 -5.75 -6.66 -40.71
N TYR A 23 -6.57 -6.32 -39.71
CA TYR A 23 -7.39 -7.28 -39.00
C TYR A 23 -8.42 -7.93 -39.95
N PRO A 24 -8.65 -9.26 -39.89
CA PRO A 24 -9.68 -9.90 -40.70
C PRO A 24 -11.06 -9.42 -40.24
N ARG A 25 -11.84 -8.87 -41.20
CA ARG A 25 -13.26 -8.57 -40.98
C ARG A 25 -14.02 -9.89 -40.82
N VAL A 26 -14.56 -10.12 -39.66
CA VAL A 26 -15.55 -11.17 -39.44
C VAL A 26 -16.87 -10.69 -40.03
N THR A 27 -17.29 -11.30 -41.14
CA THR A 27 -18.59 -11.07 -41.73
C THR A 27 -19.64 -11.87 -40.92
N LEU A 28 -20.37 -11.18 -40.08
CA LEU A 28 -21.56 -11.75 -39.44
C LEU A 28 -22.70 -11.87 -40.47
N ARG A 29 -23.22 -13.08 -40.64
CA ARG A 29 -24.40 -13.34 -41.44
C ARG A 29 -25.58 -12.49 -40.92
N SER A 30 -26.18 -11.72 -41.83
CA SER A 30 -27.42 -10.97 -41.62
C SER A 30 -28.57 -11.92 -41.29
N GLY A 31 -29.26 -11.68 -40.19
CA GLY A 31 -30.51 -12.37 -39.90
C GLY A 31 -30.96 -12.42 -38.45
N VAL A 32 -30.59 -11.47 -37.60
CA VAL A 32 -31.29 -11.27 -36.31
C VAL A 32 -31.45 -9.77 -36.10
N THR A 33 -32.66 -9.29 -36.25
CA THR A 33 -33.05 -7.93 -35.86
C THR A 33 -33.06 -7.89 -34.32
N ASN A 34 -32.02 -7.35 -33.73
CA ASN A 34 -32.02 -6.99 -32.33
C ASN A 34 -33.01 -5.84 -32.10
N PRO A 35 -33.95 -5.96 -31.15
CA PRO A 35 -34.76 -4.82 -30.76
C PRO A 35 -33.83 -3.74 -30.23
N THR A 36 -33.92 -2.57 -30.84
CA THR A 36 -33.24 -1.35 -30.38
C THR A 36 -33.60 -1.07 -28.95
N ARG A 37 -32.70 -1.49 -28.00
CA ARG A 37 -32.72 -0.97 -26.65
C ARG A 37 -32.39 0.52 -26.77
N ASN A 38 -33.41 1.36 -26.72
CA ASN A 38 -33.27 2.77 -26.42
C ASN A 38 -32.66 2.88 -25.00
N TYR A 39 -31.32 2.96 -24.95
CA TYR A 39 -30.68 3.47 -23.74
C TYR A 39 -31.06 4.96 -23.67
N TYR A 40 -32.06 5.26 -22.87
CA TYR A 40 -32.23 6.60 -22.36
C TYR A 40 -30.91 6.95 -21.68
N LYS A 41 -30.04 7.68 -22.39
CA LYS A 41 -28.97 8.45 -21.77
C LYS A 41 -29.67 9.43 -20.83
N LYS A 42 -29.78 9.09 -19.54
CA LYS A 42 -30.03 10.12 -18.53
C LYS A 42 -29.06 11.25 -18.87
N PRO A 43 -29.52 12.51 -18.98
CA PRO A 43 -28.58 13.62 -19.07
C PRO A 43 -27.66 13.47 -17.87
N LEU A 44 -26.37 13.28 -18.13
CA LEU A 44 -25.34 13.47 -17.12
C LEU A 44 -25.49 14.93 -16.73
N THR A 45 -26.20 15.20 -15.61
CA THR A 45 -26.06 16.46 -14.92
C THR A 45 -24.58 16.54 -14.64
N GLN A 46 -23.87 17.40 -15.37
CA GLN A 46 -22.48 17.71 -15.09
C GLN A 46 -22.48 18.28 -13.67
N GLN A 47 -22.20 17.42 -12.69
CA GLN A 47 -21.94 17.90 -11.34
C GLN A 47 -20.74 18.82 -11.46
N VAL A 48 -20.96 20.09 -11.19
CA VAL A 48 -19.88 21.08 -11.13
C VAL A 48 -18.95 20.61 -10.03
N LYS A 49 -17.76 20.13 -10.41
CA LYS A 49 -16.75 19.71 -9.44
C LYS A 49 -16.32 20.92 -8.62
N PRO A 50 -16.14 20.77 -7.31
CA PRO A 50 -15.64 21.86 -6.46
C PRO A 50 -14.22 22.28 -6.93
N PRO A 51 -13.79 23.50 -6.61
CA PRO A 51 -12.48 23.98 -6.97
C PRO A 51 -11.37 23.18 -6.27
N ILE A 52 -10.22 23.04 -6.92
CA ILE A 52 -9.01 22.49 -6.31
C ILE A 52 -8.55 23.42 -5.19
N ASN A 53 -8.33 22.88 -4.01
CA ASN A 53 -7.80 23.62 -2.89
C ASN A 53 -6.27 23.71 -2.97
N PHE A 54 -5.74 24.72 -3.67
CA PHE A 54 -4.31 25.00 -3.65
C PHE A 54 -3.89 25.63 -2.34
N LEU A 55 -2.91 25.05 -1.68
CA LEU A 55 -2.36 25.57 -0.44
C LEU A 55 -1.35 26.69 -0.74
N ASN A 56 -1.76 27.91 -0.51
CA ASN A 56 -0.94 29.12 -0.73
C ASN A 56 -0.52 29.81 0.57
N THR A 57 -1.07 29.36 1.69
CA THR A 57 -0.79 29.89 3.02
C THR A 57 -0.05 28.86 3.86
N GLU A 58 0.54 29.28 4.98
CA GLU A 58 1.21 28.38 5.90
C GLU A 58 0.27 27.29 6.41
N LEU A 59 0.83 26.10 6.60
CA LEU A 59 0.15 25.01 7.27
C LEU A 59 -0.04 25.31 8.75
N PRO A 60 -1.12 24.84 9.37
CA PRO A 60 -1.29 24.95 10.81
C PRO A 60 -0.14 24.23 11.51
N LYS A 61 0.59 24.95 12.37
CA LYS A 61 1.67 24.34 13.16
C LYS A 61 1.10 23.36 14.16
N THR A 62 1.80 22.25 14.33
CA THR A 62 1.51 21.30 15.40
C THR A 62 2.23 21.71 16.68
N ASN A 63 1.64 21.41 17.82
CA ASN A 63 2.28 21.48 19.14
C ASN A 63 2.98 20.17 19.53
N LYS A 64 2.89 19.13 18.71
CA LYS A 64 3.56 17.85 18.93
C LYS A 64 5.03 17.95 18.52
N GLU A 65 5.87 17.27 19.29
CA GLU A 65 7.33 17.30 19.11
C GLU A 65 7.81 16.37 17.99
N VAL A 66 7.13 15.24 17.80
CA VAL A 66 7.63 14.08 17.06
C VAL A 66 6.70 13.69 15.92
N CYS A 67 7.28 13.35 14.77
CA CYS A 67 6.57 12.79 13.63
C CYS A 67 7.38 11.65 12.99
N PHE A 68 6.69 10.61 12.54
CA PHE A 68 7.27 9.56 11.70
C PHE A 68 6.88 9.74 10.24
N VAL A 69 7.86 9.90 9.37
CA VAL A 69 7.66 9.92 7.92
C VAL A 69 7.94 8.51 7.40
N VAL A 70 6.92 7.85 6.86
CA VAL A 70 6.95 6.43 6.54
C VAL A 70 6.94 6.22 5.03
N GLY A 71 8.06 5.75 4.51
CA GLY A 71 8.26 5.40 3.10
C GLY A 71 7.93 3.94 2.79
N GLY A 72 8.50 3.45 1.68
CA GLY A 72 8.22 2.10 1.17
C GLY A 72 9.43 1.16 1.15
N GLY A 73 10.54 1.51 1.79
CA GLY A 73 11.80 0.77 1.72
C GLY A 73 11.74 -0.63 2.34
N SER A 74 12.62 -1.52 1.87
CA SER A 74 12.64 -2.94 2.26
C SER A 74 12.95 -3.19 3.73
N SER A 75 13.58 -2.24 4.43
CA SER A 75 13.82 -2.29 5.87
C SER A 75 12.54 -2.41 6.71
N LEU A 76 11.37 -2.10 6.13
CA LEU A 76 10.07 -2.28 6.77
C LEU A 76 9.48 -3.69 6.57
N SER A 77 10.19 -4.63 5.96
CA SER A 77 9.75 -6.03 5.91
C SER A 77 9.59 -6.59 7.32
N GLY A 78 8.38 -7.08 7.64
CA GLY A 78 8.05 -7.56 8.98
C GLY A 78 7.91 -6.47 10.07
N PHE A 79 7.96 -5.19 9.69
CA PHE A 79 7.78 -4.11 10.66
C PHE A 79 6.35 -4.07 11.20
N ASP A 80 6.23 -3.99 12.51
CA ASP A 80 4.95 -3.85 13.19
C ASP A 80 4.48 -2.38 13.19
N PHE A 81 3.64 -2.02 12.23
CA PHE A 81 3.08 -0.67 12.10
C PHE A 81 2.18 -0.28 13.29
N GLY A 82 1.71 -1.23 14.09
CA GLY A 82 0.99 -0.96 15.33
C GLY A 82 1.81 -0.17 16.35
N LYS A 83 3.13 -0.26 16.28
CA LYS A 83 4.05 0.53 17.12
C LYS A 83 4.04 2.02 16.83
N LEU A 84 3.45 2.45 15.72
CA LEU A 84 3.26 3.86 15.36
C LEU A 84 1.97 4.45 15.92
N ASN A 85 1.12 3.63 16.56
CA ASN A 85 -0.13 4.11 17.14
C ASN A 85 0.14 5.14 18.25
N GLY A 86 -0.55 6.27 18.15
CA GLY A 86 -0.40 7.39 19.10
C GLY A 86 0.62 8.46 18.68
N PHE A 87 1.44 8.17 17.67
CA PHE A 87 2.31 9.17 17.04
C PHE A 87 1.65 9.83 15.84
N ASP A 88 2.07 11.04 15.54
CA ASP A 88 1.78 11.61 14.23
C ASP A 88 2.63 10.94 13.16
N THR A 89 1.97 10.57 12.08
CA THR A 89 2.62 9.89 10.96
C THR A 89 2.28 10.58 9.64
N ILE A 90 3.27 10.65 8.77
CA ILE A 90 3.11 11.05 7.37
C ILE A 90 3.32 9.82 6.50
N ALA A 91 2.25 9.27 5.96
CA ALA A 91 2.30 8.13 5.08
C ALA A 91 2.66 8.55 3.65
N ILE A 92 3.74 7.98 3.11
CA ILE A 92 4.18 8.20 1.73
C ILE A 92 3.63 7.10 0.84
N ASN A 93 2.87 7.49 -0.17
CA ASN A 93 2.38 6.56 -1.18
C ASN A 93 1.71 5.33 -0.53
N LYS A 94 2.14 4.14 -0.88
CA LYS A 94 1.52 2.88 -0.44
C LYS A 94 1.64 2.60 1.06
N ALA A 95 2.53 3.27 1.78
CA ALA A 95 2.64 3.11 3.23
C ALA A 95 1.30 3.40 3.96
N VAL A 96 0.42 4.21 3.36
CA VAL A 96 -0.92 4.49 3.88
C VAL A 96 -1.79 3.25 4.07
N GLU A 97 -1.54 2.18 3.31
CA GLU A 97 -2.30 0.94 3.43
C GLU A 97 -2.00 0.20 4.75
N PHE A 98 -0.80 0.34 5.29
CA PHE A 98 -0.27 -0.42 6.41
C PHE A 98 -0.37 0.30 7.76
N ILE A 99 -0.38 1.64 7.76
CA ILE A 99 -0.56 2.44 8.97
C ILE A 99 -2.06 2.51 9.29
N GLN A 100 -2.42 2.24 10.54
CA GLN A 100 -3.84 2.14 10.92
C GLN A 100 -4.60 3.46 10.74
N ASN A 101 -4.08 4.56 11.29
CA ASN A 101 -4.69 5.90 11.22
C ASN A 101 -3.59 6.94 11.02
N PRO A 102 -3.01 7.04 9.81
CA PRO A 102 -1.98 8.04 9.57
C PRO A 102 -2.56 9.45 9.70
N THR A 103 -1.82 10.34 10.35
CA THR A 103 -2.24 11.75 10.52
C THR A 103 -2.27 12.44 9.17
N TYR A 104 -1.24 12.19 8.35
CA TYR A 104 -1.10 12.78 7.03
C TYR A 104 -0.80 11.73 5.97
N PHE A 105 -1.30 11.97 4.78
CA PHE A 105 -0.92 11.28 3.56
C PHE A 105 -0.38 12.30 2.56
N ILE A 106 0.73 11.98 1.89
CA ILE A 106 1.30 12.82 0.84
C ILE A 106 1.78 11.98 -0.35
N THR A 107 1.55 12.47 -1.56
CA THR A 107 1.99 11.83 -2.79
C THR A 107 2.25 12.84 -3.90
N THR A 108 3.16 12.47 -4.82
CA THR A 108 3.33 13.08 -6.14
C THR A 108 2.76 12.20 -7.25
N ASP A 109 2.29 10.98 -6.92
CA ASP A 109 1.94 9.92 -7.88
C ASP A 109 0.43 9.87 -8.13
N TYR A 110 -0.07 10.71 -9.03
CA TYR A 110 -1.48 10.78 -9.37
C TYR A 110 -2.04 9.47 -9.94
N SER A 111 -1.34 8.86 -10.89
CA SER A 111 -1.87 7.71 -11.63
C SER A 111 -1.98 6.43 -10.81
N TYR A 112 -1.18 6.32 -9.76
CA TYR A 112 -1.12 5.12 -8.93
C TYR A 112 -2.29 5.02 -7.97
N PHE A 113 -2.65 6.12 -7.31
CA PHE A 113 -3.64 6.14 -6.23
C PHE A 113 -5.06 6.40 -6.71
N LEU A 114 -5.25 7.22 -7.74
CA LEU A 114 -6.59 7.59 -8.20
C LEU A 114 -7.22 6.60 -9.17
N LYS A 115 -6.43 5.81 -9.90
CA LYS A 115 -6.97 4.96 -10.97
C LYS A 115 -6.85 3.46 -10.74
N ALA A 116 -5.96 2.98 -9.88
CA ALA A 116 -5.60 1.56 -9.93
C ALA A 116 -5.69 0.79 -8.62
N VAL A 117 -5.27 1.32 -7.47
CA VAL A 117 -5.05 0.49 -6.27
C VAL A 117 -5.82 0.95 -5.04
N LEU A 118 -5.72 2.22 -4.66
CA LEU A 118 -6.43 2.76 -3.50
C LEU A 118 -7.06 4.10 -3.85
N PRO A 119 -8.38 4.16 -4.06
CA PRO A 119 -9.08 5.41 -4.33
C PRO A 119 -8.87 6.44 -3.20
N ILE A 120 -8.80 7.72 -3.57
CA ILE A 120 -8.59 8.81 -2.59
C ILE A 120 -9.65 8.82 -1.50
N GLU A 121 -10.88 8.41 -1.79
CA GLU A 121 -11.97 8.30 -0.81
C GLU A 121 -11.63 7.30 0.30
N LYS A 122 -10.97 6.19 -0.02
CA LYS A 122 -10.53 5.20 0.97
C LYS A 122 -9.35 5.71 1.80
N ILE A 123 -8.45 6.49 1.19
CA ILE A 123 -7.35 7.15 1.90
C ILE A 123 -7.92 8.16 2.90
N LYS A 124 -8.89 8.96 2.50
CA LYS A 124 -9.56 9.94 3.37
C LYS A 124 -10.29 9.31 4.56
N GLN A 125 -10.79 8.10 4.43
CA GLN A 125 -11.41 7.36 5.54
C GLN A 125 -10.41 6.97 6.63
N LYS A 126 -9.13 6.81 6.27
CA LYS A 126 -8.06 6.42 7.20
C LYS A 126 -7.23 7.60 7.70
N THR A 127 -7.15 8.68 6.94
CA THR A 127 -6.18 9.76 7.11
C THR A 127 -6.88 11.07 7.40
N GLN A 128 -6.40 11.82 8.39
CA GLN A 128 -6.99 13.12 8.73
C GLN A 128 -6.77 14.16 7.62
N HIS A 129 -5.58 14.16 7.01
CA HIS A 129 -5.20 15.11 5.97
C HIS A 129 -4.54 14.42 4.78
N THR A 130 -4.96 14.77 3.59
CA THR A 130 -4.43 14.22 2.33
C THR A 130 -3.88 15.33 1.46
N TYR A 131 -2.60 15.21 1.07
CA TYR A 131 -1.92 16.21 0.26
C TYR A 131 -1.42 15.61 -1.06
N PHE A 132 -1.63 16.34 -2.13
CA PHE A 132 -1.03 16.05 -3.43
C PHE A 132 -0.01 17.14 -3.77
N VAL A 133 1.20 16.76 -4.19
CA VAL A 133 2.20 17.71 -4.65
C VAL A 133 2.20 17.73 -6.18
N ALA A 134 1.75 18.86 -6.73
CA ALA A 134 1.78 19.12 -8.15
C ALA A 134 3.12 19.76 -8.53
N ASN A 135 3.95 19.02 -9.29
CA ASN A 135 5.14 19.58 -9.87
C ASN A 135 4.76 20.51 -11.03
N MET A 136 4.85 21.82 -10.78
CA MET A 136 4.46 22.88 -11.70
C MET A 136 5.63 23.41 -12.56
N GLU A 137 6.72 22.64 -12.69
CA GLU A 137 7.86 23.06 -13.53
C GLU A 137 7.44 23.35 -14.98
N PRO A 138 7.60 24.56 -15.46
CA PRO A 138 7.35 24.88 -16.86
C PRO A 138 8.40 24.20 -17.78
N PRO A 139 8.03 23.80 -18.98
CA PRO A 139 6.74 24.02 -19.65
C PRO A 139 5.74 22.89 -19.41
N TYR A 140 5.97 22.00 -18.45
CA TYR A 140 5.35 20.69 -18.41
C TYR A 140 4.02 20.65 -17.71
N MET A 141 3.81 21.53 -16.72
CA MET A 141 2.57 21.60 -15.99
C MET A 141 1.91 22.97 -16.18
N SER A 142 0.59 22.99 -16.25
CA SER A 142 -0.21 24.20 -16.30
C SER A 142 -1.49 24.04 -15.49
N PHE A 143 -2.02 25.15 -15.00
CA PHE A 143 -3.32 25.22 -14.35
C PHE A 143 -4.29 26.01 -15.22
N LYS A 144 -5.37 25.35 -15.67
CA LYS A 144 -6.39 25.97 -16.50
C LYS A 144 -7.76 25.37 -16.20
N ASN A 145 -8.78 26.20 -16.14
CA ASN A 145 -10.17 25.79 -15.91
C ASN A 145 -10.34 24.87 -14.68
N ASN A 146 -9.71 25.21 -13.57
CA ASN A 146 -9.70 24.42 -12.35
C ASN A 146 -9.11 23.00 -12.51
N GLN A 147 -8.17 22.84 -13.43
CA GLN A 147 -7.51 21.57 -13.72
C GLN A 147 -6.00 21.76 -13.77
N VAL A 148 -5.26 20.77 -13.27
CA VAL A 148 -3.80 20.65 -13.48
C VAL A 148 -3.58 19.77 -14.70
N ILE A 149 -2.81 20.26 -15.65
CA ILE A 149 -2.59 19.62 -16.96
C ILE A 149 -1.10 19.30 -17.10
N ASP A 150 -0.75 18.04 -17.35
CA ASP A 150 0.59 17.64 -17.82
C ASP A 150 0.62 17.78 -19.35
N THR A 151 1.28 18.82 -19.82
CA THR A 151 1.33 19.14 -21.25
C THR A 151 2.19 18.16 -22.05
N ARG A 152 3.16 17.49 -21.43
CA ARG A 152 4.00 16.46 -22.08
C ARG A 152 3.21 15.21 -22.45
N ARG A 153 2.23 14.87 -21.60
CA ARG A 153 1.43 13.64 -21.73
C ARG A 153 0.03 13.90 -22.26
N ASN A 154 -0.31 15.15 -22.48
CA ASN A 154 -1.69 15.58 -22.76
C ASN A 154 -2.68 14.97 -21.75
N PHE A 155 -2.34 15.08 -20.47
CA PHE A 155 -3.05 14.42 -19.39
C PHE A 155 -3.60 15.45 -18.40
N VAL A 156 -4.87 15.34 -18.06
CA VAL A 156 -5.55 16.17 -17.07
C VAL A 156 -5.58 15.43 -15.74
N TYR A 157 -5.08 16.08 -14.71
CA TYR A 157 -5.20 15.59 -13.34
C TYR A 157 -6.61 15.89 -12.82
N GLU A 158 -7.51 14.97 -13.08
CA GLU A 158 -8.88 15.04 -12.56
C GLU A 158 -8.89 14.66 -11.07
N ASP A 159 -9.93 15.07 -10.36
CA ASP A 159 -10.19 14.66 -8.98
C ASP A 159 -9.22 15.19 -7.90
N LEU A 160 -8.29 16.11 -8.23
CA LEU A 160 -7.44 16.75 -7.23
C LEU A 160 -8.22 17.57 -6.19
N TYR A 161 -9.45 17.98 -6.52
CA TYR A 161 -10.37 18.63 -5.56
C TYR A 161 -10.73 17.73 -4.37
N GLN A 162 -10.48 16.43 -4.46
CA GLN A 162 -10.76 15.47 -3.39
C GLN A 162 -9.69 15.47 -2.29
N TYR A 163 -8.49 15.98 -2.57
CA TYR A 163 -7.45 16.12 -1.56
C TYR A 163 -7.77 17.25 -0.59
N THR A 164 -7.33 17.12 0.67
CA THR A 164 -7.39 18.21 1.66
C THR A 164 -6.68 19.44 1.14
N GLY A 165 -5.57 19.25 0.42
CA GLY A 165 -4.86 20.34 -0.23
C GLY A 165 -3.93 19.86 -1.34
N VAL A 166 -3.71 20.75 -2.32
CA VAL A 166 -2.73 20.58 -3.40
C VAL A 166 -1.61 21.57 -3.20
N ILE A 167 -0.38 21.08 -3.07
CA ILE A 167 0.82 21.89 -2.93
C ILE A 167 1.46 22.06 -4.30
N GLN A 168 1.68 23.29 -4.71
CA GLN A 168 2.42 23.59 -5.93
C GLN A 168 3.92 23.59 -5.66
N SER A 169 4.70 22.92 -6.50
CA SER A 169 6.14 22.88 -6.39
C SER A 169 6.81 23.25 -7.70
N ASN A 170 7.70 24.23 -7.63
CA ASN A 170 8.53 24.69 -8.75
C ASN A 170 10.03 24.43 -8.51
N LYS A 171 10.37 23.76 -7.42
CA LYS A 171 11.77 23.48 -7.03
C LYS A 171 12.01 21.99 -6.91
N THR A 172 13.20 21.55 -7.31
CA THR A 172 13.61 20.15 -7.24
C THR A 172 14.41 19.85 -5.98
N THR A 173 15.19 20.79 -5.46
CA THR A 173 16.18 20.55 -4.38
C THR A 173 15.98 21.50 -3.20
N GLY A 174 16.55 21.13 -2.06
CA GLY A 174 16.51 21.88 -0.82
C GLY A 174 15.21 21.65 -0.02
N PHE A 175 15.24 22.07 1.24
CA PHE A 175 14.05 22.16 2.09
C PHE A 175 13.72 23.63 2.30
N SER A 176 12.50 24.00 1.98
CA SER A 176 12.02 25.36 2.10
C SER A 176 11.27 25.58 3.43
N SER A 177 11.31 26.79 3.94
CA SER A 177 10.56 27.21 5.12
C SER A 177 9.13 27.65 4.82
N THR A 178 8.73 27.70 3.53
CA THR A 178 7.41 28.15 3.10
C THR A 178 6.77 27.20 2.08
N LEU A 179 5.44 27.17 2.02
CA LEU A 179 4.69 26.41 1.01
C LEU A 179 4.91 26.93 -0.41
N THR A 180 5.07 28.22 -0.58
CA THR A 180 5.26 28.86 -1.90
C THR A 180 6.57 28.46 -2.56
N GLU A 181 7.53 28.00 -1.78
CA GLU A 181 8.83 27.53 -2.26
C GLU A 181 9.01 26.01 -2.07
N PHE A 182 7.94 25.26 -1.95
CA PHE A 182 7.96 23.82 -1.70
C PHE A 182 8.78 23.08 -2.78
N SER A 183 9.71 22.21 -2.35
CA SER A 183 10.52 21.39 -3.24
C SER A 183 9.95 19.97 -3.32
N HIS A 184 9.82 19.43 -4.55
CA HIS A 184 9.27 18.09 -4.73
C HIS A 184 10.31 16.96 -4.62
N GLY A 185 11.61 17.27 -4.66
CA GLY A 185 12.69 16.28 -4.52
C GLY A 185 12.68 15.17 -5.54
N SER A 186 11.90 15.30 -6.62
CA SER A 186 11.61 14.25 -7.61
C SER A 186 10.96 12.99 -7.03
N ASN A 187 10.60 12.98 -5.74
CA ASN A 187 9.95 11.84 -5.08
C ASN A 187 9.08 12.26 -3.90
N SER A 188 8.09 11.43 -3.61
CA SER A 188 7.14 11.68 -2.51
C SER A 188 7.78 11.62 -1.12
N GLY A 189 8.90 10.92 -0.96
CA GLY A 189 9.63 10.85 0.33
C GLY A 189 10.20 12.20 0.73
N HIS A 190 10.86 12.90 -0.20
CA HIS A 190 11.34 14.26 0.02
C HIS A 190 10.19 15.20 0.40
N CYS A 191 9.05 15.10 -0.30
CA CYS A 191 7.87 15.89 0.01
C CYS A 191 7.35 15.64 1.44
N GLY A 192 7.40 14.39 1.90
CA GLY A 192 6.97 14.04 3.27
C GLY A 192 7.86 14.66 4.34
N ILE A 193 9.18 14.66 4.13
CA ILE A 193 10.11 15.32 5.04
C ILE A 193 9.83 16.83 5.09
N GLN A 194 9.71 17.47 3.94
CA GLN A 194 9.42 18.90 3.87
C GLN A 194 8.07 19.25 4.49
N LEU A 195 7.05 18.42 4.32
CA LEU A 195 5.76 18.60 4.99
C LEU A 195 5.93 18.58 6.51
N ALA A 196 6.69 17.63 7.05
CA ALA A 196 6.97 17.54 8.49
C ALA A 196 7.68 18.81 9.02
N LEU A 197 8.67 19.31 8.27
CA LEU A 197 9.37 20.56 8.60
C LEU A 197 8.41 21.76 8.64
N LEU A 198 7.55 21.89 7.63
CA LEU A 198 6.57 22.97 7.52
C LEU A 198 5.50 22.92 8.60
N LEU A 199 5.10 21.71 9.04
CA LEU A 199 4.19 21.51 10.16
C LEU A 199 4.82 21.88 11.51
N GLY A 200 6.15 21.97 11.60
CA GLY A 200 6.87 22.43 12.78
C GLY A 200 7.27 21.34 13.77
N TYR A 201 7.31 20.06 13.36
CA TYR A 201 7.82 18.98 14.21
C TYR A 201 9.29 19.22 14.53
N LYS A 202 9.70 18.96 15.77
CA LYS A 202 11.09 19.14 16.22
C LYS A 202 11.97 17.96 15.89
N LYS A 203 11.43 16.72 16.03
CA LYS A 203 12.10 15.48 15.66
C LYS A 203 11.28 14.77 14.58
N ILE A 204 11.93 14.47 13.46
CA ILE A 204 11.34 13.84 12.28
C ILE A 204 12.06 12.54 12.02
N TYR A 205 11.40 11.43 12.31
CA TYR A 205 11.94 10.09 12.16
C TYR A 205 11.58 9.49 10.79
N LEU A 206 12.58 9.01 10.05
CA LEU A 206 12.42 8.43 8.73
C LEU A 206 12.39 6.90 8.81
N LEU A 207 11.29 6.28 8.43
CA LEU A 207 11.10 4.84 8.35
C LEU A 207 10.96 4.40 6.89
N GLY A 208 11.70 3.37 6.46
CA GLY A 208 11.64 2.87 5.08
C GLY A 208 12.23 3.84 4.05
N PHE A 209 13.26 4.59 4.40
CA PHE A 209 14.04 5.47 3.53
C PHE A 209 15.36 4.82 3.12
N ASP A 210 15.32 3.59 2.68
CA ASP A 210 16.52 2.79 2.36
C ASP A 210 17.28 3.38 1.16
N LEU A 211 16.53 3.76 0.13
CA LEU A 211 17.07 4.39 -1.10
C LEU A 211 18.16 3.55 -1.81
N ASN A 212 18.29 2.28 -1.44
CA ASN A 212 19.23 1.36 -2.07
C ASN A 212 18.57 0.59 -3.23
N THR A 213 19.39 0.00 -4.08
CA THR A 213 18.96 -0.75 -5.26
C THR A 213 19.25 -2.23 -5.19
N GLU A 214 19.89 -2.68 -4.13
CA GLU A 214 20.26 -4.06 -3.92
C GLU A 214 19.07 -4.86 -3.38
N GLY A 215 18.87 -6.05 -3.89
CA GLY A 215 17.79 -6.94 -3.46
C GLY A 215 16.38 -6.39 -3.70
N GLN A 216 15.52 -6.60 -2.73
CA GLN A 216 14.15 -6.11 -2.70
C GLN A 216 14.14 -4.61 -2.35
N THR A 217 13.53 -3.80 -3.19
CA THR A 217 13.49 -2.34 -3.00
C THR A 217 12.35 -1.85 -2.13
N HIS A 218 11.30 -2.63 -1.98
CA HIS A 218 10.11 -2.28 -1.22
C HIS A 218 9.73 -3.40 -0.25
N PHE A 219 9.16 -3.05 0.88
CA PHE A 219 8.90 -3.99 1.97
C PHE A 219 7.74 -4.96 1.71
N HIS A 220 6.86 -4.69 0.76
CA HIS A 220 5.67 -5.50 0.53
C HIS A 220 5.52 -5.96 -0.91
N GLN A 221 5.06 -7.21 -1.10
CA GLN A 221 4.87 -7.84 -2.43
C GLN A 221 3.86 -7.14 -3.33
N SER A 222 2.95 -6.34 -2.75
CA SER A 222 1.98 -5.57 -3.53
C SER A 222 2.60 -4.43 -4.35
N TYR A 223 3.88 -4.10 -4.14
CA TYR A 223 4.63 -3.25 -5.06
C TYR A 223 4.97 -4.05 -6.32
N ARG A 224 4.40 -3.61 -7.46
CA ARG A 224 4.56 -4.30 -8.74
C ARG A 224 6.01 -4.29 -9.20
N GLU A 225 6.41 -5.27 -9.98
CA GLU A 225 7.77 -5.35 -10.55
C GLU A 225 8.15 -4.08 -11.36
N ILE A 226 7.18 -3.47 -12.06
CA ILE A 226 7.41 -2.22 -12.78
C ILE A 226 7.73 -1.04 -11.86
N ASP A 227 7.13 -1.01 -10.68
CA ASP A 227 7.38 0.03 -9.68
C ASP A 227 8.79 -0.13 -9.10
N GLN A 228 9.20 -1.37 -8.83
CA GLN A 228 10.56 -1.69 -8.37
C GLN A 228 11.62 -1.36 -9.42
N ARG A 229 11.38 -1.70 -10.69
CA ARG A 229 12.28 -1.33 -11.81
C ARG A 229 12.37 0.18 -11.99
N SER A 230 11.25 0.88 -11.93
CA SER A 230 11.21 2.34 -12.03
C SER A 230 11.96 3.01 -10.88
N PHE A 231 11.83 2.48 -9.67
CA PHE A 231 12.57 2.95 -8.51
C PHE A 231 14.07 2.72 -8.70
N LYS A 232 14.51 1.50 -9.05
CA LYS A 232 15.94 1.18 -9.27
C LYS A 232 16.60 2.11 -10.28
N ALA A 233 15.89 2.46 -11.35
CA ALA A 233 16.42 3.39 -12.37
C ALA A 233 16.61 4.83 -11.88
N LYS A 234 15.95 5.23 -10.80
CA LYS A 234 15.93 6.61 -10.29
C LYS A 234 16.51 6.77 -8.88
N ALA A 235 16.79 5.68 -8.18
CA ALA A 235 17.21 5.70 -6.78
C ALA A 235 18.44 6.58 -6.55
N GLY A 236 19.44 6.55 -7.46
CA GLY A 236 20.63 7.40 -7.37
C GLY A 236 20.29 8.90 -7.44
N VAL A 237 19.34 9.28 -8.29
CA VAL A 237 18.86 10.67 -8.39
C VAL A 237 18.14 11.07 -7.10
N TYR A 238 17.25 10.22 -6.60
CA TYR A 238 16.51 10.50 -5.37
C TYR A 238 17.44 10.62 -4.17
N SER A 239 18.42 9.73 -4.07
CA SER A 239 19.44 9.76 -3.00
C SER A 239 20.25 11.05 -3.06
N SER A 240 20.77 11.42 -4.24
CA SER A 240 21.58 12.64 -4.40
C SER A 240 20.79 13.89 -4.05
N ILE A 241 19.56 14.03 -4.52
CA ILE A 241 18.72 15.18 -4.20
C ILE A 241 18.47 15.27 -2.69
N LEU A 242 18.12 14.14 -2.05
CA LEU A 242 17.84 14.12 -0.62
C LEU A 242 19.09 14.44 0.22
N LEU A 243 20.25 13.84 -0.11
CA LEU A 243 21.50 14.08 0.58
C LEU A 243 21.95 15.54 0.46
N ASN A 244 21.83 16.15 -0.73
CA ASN A 244 22.12 17.56 -0.93
C ASN A 244 21.15 18.45 -0.13
N SER A 245 19.86 18.12 -0.12
CA SER A 245 18.87 18.88 0.65
C SER A 245 19.10 18.80 2.16
N LEU A 246 19.61 17.65 2.66
CA LEU A 246 20.00 17.48 4.05
C LEU A 246 21.28 18.27 4.37
N ALA A 247 22.26 18.29 3.44
CA ALA A 247 23.50 19.04 3.62
C ALA A 247 23.27 20.56 3.67
N ASP A 248 22.33 21.05 2.88
CA ASP A 248 21.96 22.48 2.83
C ASP A 248 21.00 22.89 3.94
N TYR A 249 20.41 21.91 4.67
CA TYR A 249 19.44 22.20 5.70
C TYR A 249 20.10 22.77 6.96
N ASN A 250 19.67 23.96 7.35
CA ASN A 250 20.19 24.71 8.52
C ASN A 250 19.11 25.04 9.57
N GLY A 251 17.93 24.40 9.45
CA GLY A 251 16.87 24.59 10.43
C GLY A 251 17.16 23.91 11.77
N SER A 252 16.35 24.22 12.77
CA SER A 252 16.50 23.70 14.14
C SER A 252 15.90 22.31 14.34
N GLN A 253 15.08 21.82 13.40
CA GLN A 253 14.44 20.51 13.51
C GLN A 253 15.46 19.40 13.21
N GLN A 254 15.35 18.31 13.93
CA GLN A 254 16.19 17.13 13.75
C GLN A 254 15.50 16.14 12.78
N ILE A 255 16.24 15.74 11.75
CA ILE A 255 15.83 14.68 10.84
C ILE A 255 16.68 13.45 11.17
N ILE A 256 16.04 12.32 11.50
CA ILE A 256 16.70 11.13 12.05
C ILE A 256 16.31 9.92 11.21
N ASN A 257 17.29 9.22 10.67
CA ASN A 257 17.07 8.00 9.92
C ASN A 257 16.93 6.79 10.85
N LEU A 258 15.91 5.97 10.63
CA LEU A 258 15.69 4.72 11.38
C LEU A 258 15.94 3.45 10.54
N SER A 259 16.37 3.60 9.30
CA SER A 259 16.67 2.49 8.41
C SER A 259 18.15 2.17 8.42
N ASN A 260 18.57 1.09 9.08
CA ASN A 260 19.98 0.71 9.18
C ASN A 260 20.65 0.38 7.83
N ASN A 261 19.85 -0.08 6.86
CA ASN A 261 20.33 -0.40 5.50
C ASN A 261 19.96 0.71 4.50
N SER A 262 20.26 1.95 4.86
CA SER A 262 19.96 3.13 4.06
C SER A 262 21.22 3.81 3.55
N VAL A 263 21.19 4.36 2.34
CA VAL A 263 22.26 5.24 1.86
C VAL A 263 22.43 6.50 2.72
N LEU A 264 21.42 6.84 3.52
CA LEU A 264 21.48 7.98 4.44
C LEU A 264 22.43 7.75 5.61
N THR A 265 22.74 6.49 5.97
CA THR A 265 23.67 6.16 7.08
C THR A 265 25.09 6.69 6.85
N THR A 266 25.45 6.95 5.61
CA THR A 266 26.78 7.49 5.24
C THR A 266 26.84 9.01 5.28
N SER A 267 25.72 9.70 5.47
CA SER A 267 25.66 11.17 5.48
C SER A 267 26.02 11.73 6.86
N PRO A 268 26.93 12.70 6.97
CA PRO A 268 27.20 13.37 8.23
C PRO A 268 26.10 14.36 8.66
N HIS A 269 25.11 14.60 7.79
CA HIS A 269 24.04 15.57 7.99
C HIS A 269 22.74 14.97 8.57
N ILE A 270 22.72 13.66 8.84
CA ILE A 270 21.58 12.98 9.42
C ILE A 270 22.08 11.91 10.41
N SER A 271 21.52 11.90 11.62
CA SER A 271 21.78 10.83 12.57
C SER A 271 21.00 9.56 12.21
N THR A 272 21.55 8.41 12.62
CA THR A 272 20.86 7.13 12.50
C THR A 272 20.64 6.57 13.89
N GLU A 273 19.40 6.22 14.20
CA GLU A 273 18.99 5.65 15.48
C GLU A 273 18.22 4.34 15.26
N SER A 274 18.14 3.54 16.32
CA SER A 274 17.29 2.35 16.32
C SER A 274 15.86 2.75 16.69
N PHE A 275 14.86 2.20 15.98
CA PHE A 275 13.46 2.42 16.31
C PHE A 275 13.14 2.02 17.78
N THR A 276 13.77 0.96 18.27
CA THR A 276 13.58 0.49 19.66
C THR A 276 14.08 1.53 20.68
N ASP A 277 15.17 2.22 20.39
CA ASP A 277 15.72 3.23 21.29
C ASP A 277 14.87 4.50 21.29
N VAL A 278 14.35 4.88 20.13
CA VAL A 278 13.38 5.99 20.00
C VAL A 278 12.14 5.72 20.86
N LEU A 279 11.58 4.50 20.85
CA LEU A 279 10.43 4.16 21.69
C LEU A 279 10.74 4.27 23.19
N LYS A 280 11.95 3.91 23.61
CA LYS A 280 12.38 4.04 25.03
C LYS A 280 12.53 5.51 25.43
N GLU A 281 13.14 6.34 24.57
CA GLU A 281 13.36 7.77 24.82
C GLU A 281 12.03 8.53 25.00
N GLN A 282 11.03 8.17 24.21
CA GLN A 282 9.73 8.82 24.27
C GLN A 282 8.87 8.41 25.49
N ASP A 283 9.40 7.54 26.38
CA ASP A 283 8.66 6.94 27.51
C ASP A 283 7.27 6.39 27.11
N ILE A 284 7.14 6.12 25.82
CA ILE A 284 5.94 5.52 25.28
C ILE A 284 6.11 4.01 25.45
N LYS A 285 5.64 3.52 26.57
CA LYS A 285 5.19 2.13 26.60
C LYS A 285 4.26 2.02 25.39
N PRO A 286 4.52 1.10 24.44
CA PRO A 286 3.55 0.86 23.38
C PRO A 286 2.24 0.79 24.16
N LYS A 287 1.31 1.68 23.86
CA LYS A 287 -0.04 1.49 24.34
C LYS A 287 -0.37 0.12 23.78
N THR A 288 -0.23 -0.89 24.62
CA THR A 288 -1.06 -2.04 24.52
C THR A 288 -2.42 -1.40 24.49
N VAL A 289 -2.98 -1.26 23.33
CA VAL A 289 -4.39 -0.95 23.19
C VAL A 289 -5.01 -2.21 23.74
N ILE A 290 -5.11 -2.25 25.08
CA ILE A 290 -6.11 -3.06 25.73
C ILE A 290 -7.37 -2.37 25.22
N LEU A 291 -7.82 -2.83 24.07
CA LEU A 291 -9.15 -2.57 23.61
C LEU A 291 -10.03 -3.29 24.64
N ASN A 292 -10.34 -2.56 25.72
CA ASN A 292 -11.34 -2.97 26.70
C ASN A 292 -12.74 -3.00 26.07
N ASP A 293 -12.81 -3.04 24.75
CA ASP A 293 -14.03 -3.32 24.01
C ASP A 293 -13.94 -4.73 23.39
N ASN A 294 -13.67 -5.71 24.28
CA ASN A 294 -13.79 -7.13 23.94
C ASN A 294 -15.24 -7.55 23.65
N SER A 295 -16.19 -6.63 23.81
CA SER A 295 -17.62 -6.94 23.64
C SER A 295 -18.04 -7.21 22.20
N THR A 296 -17.17 -7.03 21.20
CA THR A 296 -17.58 -7.02 19.78
C THR A 296 -16.90 -8.07 18.89
N LEU A 297 -15.91 -8.79 19.39
CA LEU A 297 -15.38 -10.01 18.73
C LEU A 297 -15.75 -11.28 19.50
N GLU A 298 -16.76 -11.21 20.36
CA GLU A 298 -17.28 -12.39 21.03
C GLU A 298 -17.52 -13.50 20.02
N ASN A 299 -16.88 -14.63 20.28
CA ASN A 299 -16.96 -15.85 19.46
C ASN A 299 -16.28 -15.78 18.07
N LEU A 300 -15.47 -14.78 17.72
CA LEU A 300 -14.65 -14.85 16.53
C LEU A 300 -13.30 -15.51 16.84
N MET A 301 -12.97 -16.56 16.09
CA MET A 301 -11.68 -17.26 16.19
C MET A 301 -10.97 -17.27 14.83
N VAL A 302 -9.71 -16.89 14.80
CA VAL A 302 -8.88 -17.03 13.60
C VAL A 302 -8.32 -18.44 13.54
N VAL A 303 -8.49 -19.10 12.40
CA VAL A 303 -7.98 -20.45 12.15
C VAL A 303 -7.07 -20.46 10.91
N GLY A 304 -6.07 -21.32 10.91
CA GLY A 304 -5.15 -21.49 9.80
C GLY A 304 -4.25 -22.71 9.98
N TYR A 305 -3.59 -23.13 8.92
CA TYR A 305 -2.62 -24.22 9.01
C TYR A 305 -1.38 -23.97 8.17
N TYR A 306 -0.29 -24.56 8.59
CA TYR A 306 0.98 -24.57 7.84
C TYR A 306 1.53 -25.98 7.74
N THR A 307 2.33 -26.26 6.71
CA THR A 307 3.06 -27.53 6.61
C THR A 307 4.32 -27.46 7.43
N VAL A 308 4.49 -28.40 8.36
CA VAL A 308 5.69 -28.50 9.21
C VAL A 308 6.94 -28.80 8.42
N ASN A 309 8.11 -28.38 8.90
CA ASN A 309 9.41 -28.47 8.26
C ASN A 309 9.47 -27.77 6.88
N THR A 310 8.77 -26.65 6.75
CA THR A 310 8.77 -25.80 5.56
C THR A 310 8.95 -24.32 5.96
N PRO A 311 9.29 -23.41 5.03
CA PRO A 311 9.36 -21.98 5.31
C PRO A 311 8.07 -21.38 5.90
N TYR A 312 6.92 -22.04 5.71
CA TYR A 312 5.64 -21.60 6.28
C TYR A 312 5.58 -21.65 7.81
N GLU A 313 6.51 -22.36 8.49
CA GLU A 313 6.63 -22.28 9.96
C GLU A 313 7.00 -20.88 10.43
N VAL A 314 7.90 -20.22 9.72
CA VAL A 314 8.32 -18.84 10.05
C VAL A 314 7.16 -17.87 9.81
N GLU A 315 6.44 -18.04 8.71
CA GLU A 315 5.25 -17.22 8.40
C GLU A 315 4.15 -17.44 9.45
N ALA A 316 3.92 -18.68 9.89
CA ALA A 316 2.97 -18.99 10.95
C ALA A 316 3.34 -18.30 12.28
N GLN A 317 4.63 -18.19 12.63
CA GLN A 317 5.07 -17.45 13.81
C GLN A 317 4.79 -15.93 13.69
N ASN A 318 4.95 -15.36 12.51
CA ASN A 318 4.61 -13.96 12.24
C ASN A 318 3.10 -13.71 12.41
N LEU A 319 2.26 -14.61 11.86
CA LEU A 319 0.81 -14.55 12.04
C LEU A 319 0.45 -14.66 13.52
N LEU A 320 0.95 -15.69 14.23
CA LEU A 320 0.73 -15.91 15.67
C LEU A 320 1.14 -14.68 16.49
N GLY A 321 2.32 -14.10 16.21
CA GLY A 321 2.77 -12.88 16.87
C GLY A 321 1.80 -11.72 16.68
N SER A 322 1.22 -11.57 15.49
CA SER A 322 0.24 -10.53 15.21
C SER A 322 -1.11 -10.76 15.90
N LEU A 323 -1.58 -12.00 15.95
CA LEU A 323 -2.84 -12.36 16.62
C LEU A 323 -2.72 -12.21 18.14
N ASN A 324 -1.63 -12.68 18.73
CA ASN A 324 -1.34 -12.52 20.16
C ASN A 324 -1.28 -11.05 20.57
N ARG A 325 -0.60 -10.21 19.79
CA ARG A 325 -0.51 -8.77 20.04
C ARG A 325 -1.88 -8.09 20.09
N LEU A 326 -2.81 -8.54 19.24
CA LEU A 326 -4.16 -8.00 19.14
C LEU A 326 -5.17 -8.67 20.09
N GLY A 327 -4.75 -9.68 20.84
CA GLY A 327 -5.63 -10.45 21.73
C GLY A 327 -6.72 -11.23 20.99
N ILE A 328 -6.49 -11.58 19.71
CA ILE A 328 -7.45 -12.32 18.91
C ILE A 328 -7.35 -13.81 19.20
N THR A 329 -8.46 -14.44 19.57
CA THR A 329 -8.55 -15.89 19.76
C THR A 329 -8.20 -16.62 18.47
N HIS A 330 -7.35 -17.63 18.54
CA HIS A 330 -6.89 -18.32 17.34
C HIS A 330 -6.51 -19.78 17.57
N ASP A 331 -6.53 -20.56 16.47
CA ASP A 331 -6.06 -21.94 16.39
C ASP A 331 -5.29 -22.12 15.06
N ILE A 332 -3.97 -21.98 15.13
CA ILE A 332 -3.06 -22.12 13.99
C ILE A 332 -2.30 -23.42 14.12
N SER A 333 -2.54 -24.36 13.24
CA SER A 333 -2.09 -25.75 13.39
C SER A 333 -1.00 -26.16 12.37
N GLY A 334 0.05 -26.81 12.85
CA GLY A 334 1.06 -27.46 12.01
C GLY A 334 0.56 -28.80 11.48
N VAL A 335 0.59 -29.03 10.15
CA VAL A 335 0.18 -30.28 9.51
C VAL A 335 1.33 -30.90 8.73
N LYS A 336 1.33 -32.23 8.58
CA LYS A 336 2.32 -32.89 7.71
C LYS A 336 2.03 -32.58 6.26
N SER A 337 3.11 -32.39 5.46
CA SER A 337 2.97 -32.21 4.02
C SER A 337 2.35 -33.45 3.36
N LEU A 338 1.39 -33.21 2.47
CA LEU A 338 0.74 -34.22 1.63
C LEU A 338 1.53 -34.50 0.33
N GLY A 339 2.80 -34.09 0.28
CA GLY A 339 3.75 -34.43 -0.77
C GLY A 339 3.91 -33.37 -1.87
N ASN A 340 2.90 -32.56 -2.15
CA ASN A 340 3.02 -31.47 -3.13
C ASN A 340 2.10 -30.29 -2.78
N TRP A 341 2.38 -29.15 -3.41
CA TRP A 341 1.65 -27.90 -3.17
C TRP A 341 0.14 -28.03 -3.42
N GLN A 342 -0.26 -28.69 -4.51
CA GLN A 342 -1.69 -28.85 -4.86
C GLN A 342 -2.43 -29.69 -3.82
N ALA A 343 -1.82 -30.77 -3.32
CA ALA A 343 -2.43 -31.62 -2.28
C ALA A 343 -2.57 -30.82 -0.96
N ASN A 344 -1.53 -30.10 -0.57
CA ASN A 344 -1.55 -29.25 0.63
C ASN A 344 -2.61 -28.14 0.51
N THR A 345 -2.77 -27.52 -0.66
CA THR A 345 -3.79 -26.49 -0.88
C THR A 345 -5.22 -27.06 -0.85
N ARG A 346 -5.43 -28.24 -1.41
CA ARG A 346 -6.76 -28.92 -1.38
C ARG A 346 -7.18 -29.35 0.02
N PHE A 347 -6.23 -29.52 0.92
CA PHE A 347 -6.50 -29.85 2.32
C PHE A 347 -7.28 -28.72 3.04
N LYS A 348 -7.22 -27.48 2.56
CA LYS A 348 -7.87 -26.32 3.14
C LYS A 348 -9.36 -26.54 3.47
N ALA A 349 -10.12 -27.09 2.54
CA ALA A 349 -11.56 -27.31 2.76
C ALA A 349 -11.84 -28.31 3.89
N GLY A 350 -11.07 -29.42 3.94
CA GLY A 350 -11.17 -30.40 5.04
C GLY A 350 -10.77 -29.79 6.37
N PHE A 351 -9.66 -29.04 6.39
CA PHE A 351 -9.22 -28.33 7.60
C PHE A 351 -10.28 -27.35 8.13
N MET A 352 -10.91 -26.56 7.27
CA MET A 352 -11.97 -25.64 7.67
C MET A 352 -13.17 -26.36 8.27
N LEU A 353 -13.57 -27.50 7.68
CA LEU A 353 -14.65 -28.33 8.25
C LEU A 353 -14.25 -28.89 9.63
N ASP A 354 -13.03 -29.42 9.77
CA ASP A 354 -12.51 -29.90 11.05
C ASP A 354 -12.52 -28.81 12.13
N MET A 355 -12.18 -27.56 11.75
CA MET A 355 -12.20 -26.42 12.68
C MET A 355 -13.64 -26.01 13.06
N LEU A 356 -14.62 -26.05 12.15
CA LEU A 356 -16.03 -25.82 12.47
C LEU A 356 -16.55 -26.86 13.47
N ILE A 357 -16.18 -28.14 13.29
CA ILE A 357 -16.54 -29.22 14.23
C ILE A 357 -15.85 -29.03 15.58
N LYS A 358 -14.57 -28.65 15.58
CA LYS A 358 -13.77 -28.47 16.80
C LYS A 358 -14.23 -27.27 17.63
N HIS A 359 -14.69 -26.21 16.99
CA HIS A 359 -15.06 -24.94 17.61
C HIS A 359 -16.53 -24.56 17.33
N PRO A 360 -17.51 -25.36 17.74
CA PRO A 360 -18.92 -25.22 17.34
C PRO A 360 -19.57 -23.89 17.78
N ASN A 361 -19.04 -23.26 18.82
CA ASN A 361 -19.56 -22.00 19.38
C ASN A 361 -18.82 -20.75 18.85
N HIS A 362 -17.95 -20.90 17.84
CA HIS A 362 -17.19 -19.80 17.30
C HIS A 362 -17.54 -19.54 15.84
N ARG A 363 -17.56 -18.27 15.50
CA ARG A 363 -17.46 -17.83 14.11
C ARG A 363 -15.99 -17.95 13.70
N LEU A 364 -15.69 -18.56 12.58
CA LEU A 364 -14.33 -18.82 12.17
C LEU A 364 -13.89 -17.86 11.07
N LEU A 365 -12.69 -17.33 11.21
CA LEU A 365 -12.00 -16.57 10.17
C LEU A 365 -10.76 -17.35 9.75
N TYR A 366 -10.86 -18.10 8.65
CA TYR A 366 -9.68 -18.73 8.06
C TYR A 366 -8.76 -17.69 7.45
N ILE A 367 -7.46 -17.76 7.77
CA ILE A 367 -6.42 -16.90 7.19
C ILE A 367 -5.24 -17.77 6.77
N ASP A 368 -4.74 -17.57 5.53
CA ASP A 368 -3.48 -18.19 5.08
C ASP A 368 -2.31 -17.70 5.96
N VAL A 369 -1.41 -18.60 6.35
CA VAL A 369 -0.40 -18.33 7.38
C VAL A 369 0.71 -17.36 6.96
N ASP A 370 0.81 -17.05 5.68
CA ASP A 370 1.70 -16.00 5.13
C ASP A 370 1.11 -14.59 5.28
N ALA A 371 0.01 -14.46 6.00
CA ALA A 371 -0.62 -13.19 6.34
C ALA A 371 -0.13 -12.65 7.70
N VAL A 372 -0.27 -11.34 7.89
CA VAL A 372 -0.07 -10.65 9.17
C VAL A 372 -1.30 -9.80 9.46
N VAL A 373 -1.85 -9.92 10.68
CA VAL A 373 -3.02 -9.13 11.09
C VAL A 373 -2.54 -7.83 11.75
N HIS A 374 -2.80 -6.71 11.10
CA HIS A 374 -2.34 -5.40 11.55
C HIS A 374 -3.28 -4.73 12.56
N SER A 375 -4.57 -4.99 12.46
CA SER A 375 -5.61 -4.44 13.34
C SER A 375 -6.75 -5.41 13.51
N ILE A 376 -7.58 -5.18 14.53
CA ILE A 376 -8.81 -5.95 14.73
C ILE A 376 -9.68 -5.82 13.47
N PRO A 377 -10.16 -6.94 12.92
CA PRO A 377 -10.94 -6.94 11.68
C PRO A 377 -12.40 -6.51 11.95
N ASP A 378 -12.62 -5.20 12.07
CA ASP A 378 -13.93 -4.60 12.40
C ASP A 378 -15.06 -5.04 11.47
N LEU A 379 -14.74 -5.41 10.23
CA LEU A 379 -15.70 -5.94 9.28
C LEU A 379 -16.51 -7.12 9.84
N PHE A 380 -15.88 -7.96 10.66
CA PHE A 380 -16.50 -9.18 11.19
C PHE A 380 -17.16 -9.01 12.56
N LYS A 381 -17.19 -7.80 13.13
CA LYS A 381 -17.85 -7.54 14.41
C LYS A 381 -19.35 -7.82 14.35
N ASN A 382 -20.00 -7.38 13.28
CA ASN A 382 -21.46 -7.49 13.09
C ASN A 382 -21.82 -8.25 11.81
N TYR A 383 -20.95 -9.15 11.36
CA TYR A 383 -21.20 -9.90 10.13
C TYR A 383 -22.12 -11.08 10.43
N THR A 384 -23.19 -11.21 9.65
CA THR A 384 -24.18 -12.30 9.76
C THR A 384 -24.32 -12.94 8.39
N CYS A 385 -23.58 -13.99 8.13
CA CYS A 385 -23.72 -14.81 6.94
C CYS A 385 -23.01 -16.15 7.16
N ASP A 386 -23.47 -17.20 6.52
CA ASP A 386 -22.93 -18.54 6.67
C ASP A 386 -21.48 -18.62 6.19
N ILE A 387 -21.16 -17.92 5.09
CA ILE A 387 -19.82 -17.87 4.52
C ILE A 387 -19.59 -16.54 3.80
N ALA A 388 -18.39 -15.97 3.98
CA ALA A 388 -17.94 -14.83 3.20
C ALA A 388 -16.54 -15.08 2.63
N VAL A 389 -16.35 -14.69 1.39
CA VAL A 389 -15.08 -14.78 0.67
C VAL A 389 -14.77 -13.44 -0.02
N ARG A 390 -13.49 -13.16 -0.21
CA ARG A 390 -13.10 -11.98 -0.98
C ARG A 390 -13.26 -12.25 -2.47
N TRP A 391 -14.12 -11.47 -3.11
CA TRP A 391 -14.23 -11.45 -4.56
C TRP A 391 -13.32 -10.37 -5.15
N GLN A 392 -12.56 -10.70 -6.19
CA GLN A 392 -11.71 -9.74 -6.89
C GLN A 392 -12.11 -9.64 -8.35
N ASP A 393 -12.53 -8.44 -8.74
CA ASP A 393 -12.78 -8.09 -10.13
C ASP A 393 -11.48 -7.65 -10.81
N PHE A 394 -11.06 -8.42 -11.80
CA PHE A 394 -9.95 -8.05 -12.66
C PHE A 394 -10.49 -7.49 -13.99
N ARG A 395 -10.20 -6.25 -14.30
CA ARG A 395 -10.62 -5.63 -15.57
C ARG A 395 -10.12 -6.37 -16.84
N TRP A 396 -9.10 -7.21 -16.68
CA TRP A 396 -8.37 -7.86 -17.78
C TRP A 396 -8.28 -9.37 -17.67
N ARG A 397 -8.86 -9.96 -16.64
CA ARG A 397 -8.90 -11.41 -16.38
C ARG A 397 -10.29 -11.82 -15.94
N GLN A 398 -10.50 -13.12 -15.87
CA GLN A 398 -11.67 -13.70 -15.24
C GLN A 398 -11.69 -13.30 -13.76
N ASN A 399 -12.85 -12.88 -13.26
CA ASN A 399 -13.04 -12.57 -11.86
C ASN A 399 -12.71 -13.77 -10.99
N GLU A 400 -12.10 -13.55 -9.83
CA GLU A 400 -11.55 -14.61 -9.01
C GLU A 400 -12.02 -14.50 -7.55
N CYS A 401 -12.40 -15.64 -7.00
CA CYS A 401 -12.67 -15.78 -5.57
C CYS A 401 -11.35 -16.11 -4.85
N LEU A 402 -10.91 -15.20 -4.00
CA LEU A 402 -9.67 -15.37 -3.24
C LEU A 402 -9.90 -16.19 -1.98
N SER A 403 -9.16 -17.28 -1.84
CA SER A 403 -9.29 -18.23 -0.72
C SER A 403 -8.34 -17.98 0.46
N GLY A 404 -7.56 -16.92 0.42
CA GLY A 404 -6.59 -16.59 1.50
C GLY A 404 -7.23 -16.07 2.78
N THR A 405 -8.50 -15.63 2.71
CA THR A 405 -9.29 -15.20 3.87
C THR A 405 -10.74 -15.61 3.66
N ILE A 406 -11.28 -16.43 4.55
CA ILE A 406 -12.64 -16.98 4.46
C ILE A 406 -13.30 -16.88 5.84
N TYR A 407 -14.44 -16.20 5.90
CA TYR A 407 -15.29 -16.19 7.09
C TYR A 407 -16.33 -17.30 7.02
N MET A 408 -16.62 -17.94 8.15
CA MET A 408 -17.60 -19.03 8.24
C MET A 408 -18.34 -18.95 9.57
N GLU A 409 -19.62 -19.16 9.55
CA GLU A 409 -20.46 -19.39 10.72
C GLU A 409 -20.90 -20.86 10.78
N ASN A 410 -20.95 -21.38 12.00
CA ASN A 410 -21.50 -22.72 12.25
C ASN A 410 -23.00 -22.57 12.52
N ASN A 411 -23.79 -22.65 11.47
CA ASN A 411 -25.26 -22.64 11.56
C ASN A 411 -25.75 -24.08 11.52
N GLU A 412 -26.70 -24.44 12.42
CA GLU A 412 -27.32 -25.75 12.49
C GLU A 412 -28.09 -26.10 11.21
#